data_7555fb334020626a0e39a39965521edd
#
_entry.id   7555fb334020626a0e39a39965521edd
#
_cell.length_a   1.000
_cell.length_b   1.000
_cell.length_c   1.000
_cell.angle_alpha   90.00
_cell.angle_beta   90.00
_cell.angle_gamma   90.00
#
_symmetry.space_group_name_H-M   'P 1'
#
loop_
_entity.id
_entity.type
_entity.pdbx_description
1 polymer ?
#
loop_
_entity_poly.entity_id
_entity_poly.type
_entity_poly.pdbx_seq_one_letter_code
_entity_poly.pdbx_strand_id
1 'polypeptide(L)'
;AHEGVLQKVIDAAADLTARVLVTLGRVEPESVRPAANTVMVPSAPHNAVMQQASIVVTHGGHGTVMRALCHHRPLLVIPHGWDQDENAVRVVERGAGLRLTADSSVAEIREALSRLLNEAAFTESARRLGTAITEEAQDIHTVAELELLASSSVASAKGH
;
A
#
# COMPACT_ATOMS: atom_id res chain seq x y z
N ALA A 1 9.67 -16.18 -8.24
CA ALA A 1 9.64 -15.85 -6.80
C ALA A 1 8.39 -15.04 -6.42
N HIS A 2 8.02 -13.99 -7.17
CA HIS A 2 6.82 -13.17 -6.88
C HIS A 2 5.51 -13.97 -7.01
N GLU A 3 5.40 -14.82 -8.01
CA GLU A 3 4.23 -15.65 -8.30
C GLU A 3 3.88 -16.58 -7.15
N GLY A 4 4.90 -17.21 -6.54
CA GLY A 4 4.70 -18.11 -5.40
C GLY A 4 4.17 -17.41 -4.16
N VAL A 5 4.62 -16.19 -3.87
CA VAL A 5 4.09 -15.38 -2.75
C VAL A 5 2.67 -14.93 -3.05
N LEU A 6 2.40 -14.48 -4.28
CA LEU A 6 1.06 -14.07 -4.69
C LEU A 6 0.06 -15.23 -4.58
N GLN A 7 0.44 -16.44 -5.02
CA GLN A 7 -0.41 -17.62 -4.88
C GLN A 7 -0.70 -17.93 -3.41
N LYS A 8 0.31 -17.89 -2.53
CA LYS A 8 0.11 -18.09 -1.09
C LYS A 8 -0.87 -17.06 -0.48
N VAL A 9 -0.80 -15.80 -0.92
CA VAL A 9 -1.73 -14.76 -0.46
C VAL A 9 -3.16 -15.04 -0.93
N ILE A 10 -3.34 -15.45 -2.18
CA ILE A 10 -4.66 -15.84 -2.74
C ILE A 10 -5.22 -17.03 -1.95
N ASP A 11 -4.41 -18.07 -1.73
CA ASP A 11 -4.81 -19.26 -0.99
C ASP A 11 -5.13 -18.95 0.49
N ALA A 12 -4.38 -18.04 1.09
CA ALA A 12 -4.60 -17.58 2.46
C ALA A 12 -5.93 -16.81 2.60
N ALA A 13 -6.28 -16.04 1.59
CA ALA A 13 -7.49 -15.23 1.59
C ALA A 13 -8.75 -15.98 1.13
N ALA A 14 -8.60 -17.18 0.57
CA ALA A 14 -9.71 -17.95 -0.02
C ALA A 14 -10.86 -18.24 0.96
N ASP A 15 -10.53 -18.49 2.23
CA ASP A 15 -11.50 -18.83 3.27
C ASP A 15 -11.99 -17.61 4.08
N LEU A 16 -11.50 -16.42 3.75
CA LEU A 16 -11.90 -15.19 4.43
C LEU A 16 -13.21 -14.66 3.84
N THR A 17 -14.07 -14.10 4.70
CA THR A 17 -15.28 -13.39 4.29
C THR A 17 -14.92 -12.01 3.74
N ALA A 18 -14.18 -12.00 2.64
CA ALA A 18 -13.70 -10.80 1.97
C ALA A 18 -13.64 -11.02 0.46
N ARG A 19 -13.83 -9.96 -0.31
CA ARG A 19 -13.53 -9.95 -1.74
C ARG A 19 -12.07 -9.57 -1.93
N VAL A 20 -11.39 -10.27 -2.82
CA VAL A 20 -9.97 -10.07 -3.10
C VAL A 20 -9.81 -9.53 -4.52
N LEU A 21 -9.16 -8.39 -4.66
CA LEU A 21 -8.73 -7.86 -5.94
C LEU A 21 -7.21 -7.98 -6.05
N VAL A 22 -6.74 -8.66 -7.07
CA VAL A 22 -5.33 -8.82 -7.39
C VAL A 22 -4.98 -8.03 -8.64
N THR A 23 -4.00 -7.16 -8.54
CA THR A 23 -3.37 -6.49 -9.69
C THR A 23 -2.10 -7.25 -10.04
N LEU A 24 -2.06 -7.84 -11.23
CA LEU A 24 -0.98 -8.74 -11.65
C LEU A 24 0.33 -8.00 -11.96
N GLY A 25 0.24 -6.79 -12.50
CA GLY A 25 1.42 -6.05 -12.92
C GLY A 25 2.20 -6.79 -14.01
N ARG A 26 3.34 -7.39 -13.62
CA ARG A 26 4.19 -8.18 -14.52
C ARG A 26 4.04 -9.70 -14.34
N VAL A 27 3.13 -10.12 -13.47
CA VAL A 27 2.87 -11.56 -13.25
C VAL A 27 1.97 -12.07 -14.37
N GLU A 28 2.37 -13.18 -14.98
CA GLU A 28 1.57 -13.82 -16.02
C GLU A 28 0.29 -14.43 -15.41
N PRO A 29 -0.89 -14.16 -15.98
CA PRO A 29 -2.16 -14.62 -15.41
C PRO A 29 -2.23 -16.13 -15.22
N GLU A 30 -1.60 -16.91 -16.10
CA GLU A 30 -1.59 -18.36 -16.09
C GLU A 30 -0.69 -18.94 -14.98
N SER A 31 0.21 -18.13 -14.40
CA SER A 31 1.13 -18.56 -13.34
C SER A 31 0.48 -18.60 -11.96
N VAL A 32 -0.70 -18.02 -11.81
CA VAL A 32 -1.46 -17.97 -10.54
C VAL A 32 -2.92 -18.37 -10.77
N ARG A 33 -3.52 -18.94 -9.75
CA ARG A 33 -4.91 -19.41 -9.79
C ARG A 33 -5.77 -18.58 -8.83
N PRO A 34 -6.86 -17.98 -9.30
CA PRO A 34 -7.77 -17.26 -8.42
C PRO A 34 -8.57 -18.24 -7.54
N ALA A 35 -8.89 -17.80 -6.33
CA ALA A 35 -9.90 -18.43 -5.49
C ALA A 35 -11.30 -17.91 -5.86
N ALA A 36 -12.35 -18.52 -5.32
CA ALA A 36 -13.75 -18.18 -5.62
C ALA A 36 -14.09 -16.71 -5.29
N ASN A 37 -13.44 -16.13 -4.28
CA ASN A 37 -13.62 -14.74 -3.85
C ASN A 37 -12.61 -13.76 -4.49
N THR A 38 -11.81 -14.22 -5.47
CA THR A 38 -10.69 -13.46 -6.05
C THR A 38 -10.99 -13.03 -7.48
N VAL A 39 -10.79 -11.75 -7.77
CA VAL A 39 -10.76 -11.18 -9.11
C VAL A 39 -9.34 -10.74 -9.43
N MET A 40 -8.82 -11.16 -10.56
CA MET A 40 -7.50 -10.77 -11.05
C MET A 40 -7.63 -9.82 -12.23
N VAL A 41 -6.87 -8.73 -12.22
CA VAL A 41 -6.81 -7.75 -13.30
C VAL A 41 -5.36 -7.42 -13.64
N PRO A 42 -5.02 -7.08 -14.89
CA PRO A 42 -3.65 -6.70 -15.24
C PRO A 42 -3.17 -5.49 -14.43
N SER A 43 -4.03 -4.48 -14.30
CA SER A 43 -3.78 -3.28 -13.51
C SER A 43 -5.10 -2.63 -13.09
N ALA A 44 -5.05 -1.78 -12.08
CA ALA A 44 -6.21 -0.99 -11.65
C ALA A 44 -5.76 0.39 -11.13
N PRO A 45 -6.60 1.42 -11.20
CA PRO A 45 -6.33 2.72 -10.60
C PRO A 45 -6.21 2.57 -9.07
N HIS A 46 -5.00 2.61 -8.53
CA HIS A 46 -4.73 2.31 -7.12
C HIS A 46 -5.57 3.16 -6.16
N ASN A 47 -5.77 4.45 -6.46
CA ASN A 47 -6.57 5.33 -5.60
C ASN A 47 -8.02 4.83 -5.48
N ALA A 48 -8.65 4.48 -6.61
CA ALA A 48 -10.03 3.99 -6.61
C ALA A 48 -10.18 2.65 -5.86
N VAL A 49 -9.20 1.75 -6.03
CA VAL A 49 -9.17 0.47 -5.33
C VAL A 49 -8.98 0.68 -3.83
N MET A 50 -8.01 1.50 -3.43
CA MET A 50 -7.67 1.72 -2.02
C MET A 50 -8.78 2.45 -1.25
N GLN A 51 -9.60 3.27 -1.93
CA GLN A 51 -10.79 3.87 -1.32
C GLN A 51 -11.79 2.83 -0.81
N GLN A 52 -11.88 1.68 -1.46
CA GLN A 52 -12.83 0.62 -1.13
C GLN A 52 -12.21 -0.57 -0.42
N ALA A 53 -10.89 -0.66 -0.37
CA ALA A 53 -10.20 -1.75 0.31
C ALA A 53 -10.33 -1.62 1.83
N SER A 54 -10.36 -2.74 2.55
CA SER A 54 -10.24 -2.77 4.01
C SER A 54 -8.78 -2.86 4.44
N ILE A 55 -7.98 -3.63 3.71
CA ILE A 55 -6.55 -3.82 3.91
C ILE A 55 -5.82 -3.84 2.56
N VAL A 56 -4.53 -3.61 2.58
CA VAL A 56 -3.67 -3.69 1.40
C VAL A 56 -2.54 -4.68 1.65
N VAL A 57 -2.36 -5.63 0.73
CA VAL A 57 -1.19 -6.52 0.72
C VAL A 57 -0.22 -6.02 -0.34
N THR A 58 1.05 -5.84 0.04
CA THR A 58 2.07 -5.28 -0.85
C THR A 58 3.46 -5.82 -0.53
N HIS A 59 4.37 -5.73 -1.50
CA HIS A 59 5.81 -5.95 -1.27
C HIS A 59 6.50 -4.82 -0.49
N GLY A 60 5.83 -3.67 -0.28
CA GLY A 60 6.38 -2.57 0.52
C GLY A 60 7.05 -1.47 -0.28
N GLY A 61 6.79 -1.34 -1.57
CA GLY A 61 7.26 -0.19 -2.35
C GLY A 61 6.71 1.12 -1.75
N HIS A 62 7.59 2.11 -1.58
CA HIS A 62 7.29 3.37 -0.89
C HIS A 62 5.98 4.03 -1.37
N GLY A 63 5.81 4.17 -2.69
CA GLY A 63 4.62 4.79 -3.26
C GLY A 63 3.31 4.06 -2.94
N THR A 64 3.34 2.73 -2.86
CA THR A 64 2.16 1.93 -2.51
C THR A 64 1.85 2.05 -1.02
N VAL A 65 2.88 1.99 -0.16
CA VAL A 65 2.73 2.14 1.30
C VAL A 65 2.15 3.52 1.63
N MET A 66 2.73 4.59 1.10
CA MET A 66 2.24 5.95 1.33
C MET A 66 0.80 6.13 0.87
N ARG A 67 0.48 5.61 -0.31
CA ARG A 67 -0.87 5.70 -0.87
C ARG A 67 -1.90 4.93 -0.03
N ALA A 68 -1.55 3.73 0.44
CA ALA A 68 -2.43 2.95 1.32
C ALA A 68 -2.70 3.70 2.64
N LEU A 69 -1.67 4.28 3.25
CA LEU A 69 -1.80 5.08 4.47
C LEU A 69 -2.65 6.34 4.24
N CYS A 70 -2.46 7.07 3.14
CA CYS A 70 -3.31 8.23 2.79
C CYS A 70 -4.79 7.84 2.64
N HIS A 71 -5.07 6.60 2.24
CA HIS A 71 -6.43 6.04 2.22
C HIS A 71 -6.82 5.37 3.55
N HIS A 72 -6.02 5.50 4.61
CA HIS A 72 -6.26 4.96 5.93
C HIS A 72 -6.36 3.42 5.96
N ARG A 73 -5.60 2.73 5.10
CA ARG A 73 -5.64 1.27 4.96
C ARG A 73 -4.45 0.65 5.67
N PRO A 74 -4.68 -0.26 6.63
CA PRO A 74 -3.60 -1.03 7.20
C PRO A 74 -3.01 -2.01 6.17
N LEU A 75 -1.74 -2.37 6.38
CA LEU A 75 -0.99 -3.11 5.40
C LEU A 75 -0.48 -4.46 5.93
N LEU A 76 -0.51 -5.47 5.07
CA LEU A 76 0.37 -6.62 5.17
C LEU A 76 1.52 -6.42 4.19
N VAL A 77 2.74 -6.32 4.70
CA VAL A 77 3.93 -6.12 3.88
C VAL A 77 4.74 -7.41 3.82
N ILE A 78 5.00 -7.90 2.60
CA ILE A 78 5.83 -9.08 2.34
C ILE A 78 6.98 -8.64 1.42
N PRO A 79 8.09 -8.15 1.98
CA PRO A 79 9.19 -7.57 1.22
C PRO A 79 9.90 -8.61 0.34
N HIS A 80 10.44 -8.14 -0.79
CA HIS A 80 11.28 -8.92 -1.70
C HIS A 80 12.68 -8.33 -1.87
N GLY A 81 12.99 -7.23 -1.20
CA GLY A 81 14.29 -6.54 -1.31
C GLY A 81 14.40 -5.31 -0.40
N TRP A 82 15.54 -4.72 -0.42
CA TRP A 82 16.21 -3.79 0.49
C TRP A 82 15.38 -2.62 1.07
N ASP A 83 14.92 -1.69 0.25
CA ASP A 83 14.12 -0.54 0.66
C ASP A 83 12.72 -0.93 1.16
N GLN A 84 12.24 -2.07 0.68
CA GLN A 84 10.94 -2.61 1.06
C GLN A 84 10.92 -3.11 2.51
N ASP A 85 12.04 -3.65 2.98
CA ASP A 85 12.23 -4.08 4.37
C ASP A 85 12.16 -2.89 5.33
N GLU A 86 12.81 -1.78 5.01
CA GLU A 86 12.74 -0.56 5.83
C GLU A 86 11.30 -0.01 5.90
N ASN A 87 10.61 0.03 4.79
CA ASN A 87 9.22 0.46 4.75
C ASN A 87 8.32 -0.46 5.59
N ALA A 88 8.54 -1.77 5.52
CA ALA A 88 7.81 -2.75 6.31
C ALA A 88 8.04 -2.56 7.81
N VAL A 89 9.30 -2.34 8.23
CA VAL A 89 9.65 -2.06 9.64
C VAL A 89 8.91 -0.81 10.12
N ARG A 90 8.96 0.27 9.36
CA ARG A 90 8.26 1.53 9.72
C ARG A 90 6.74 1.36 9.83
N VAL A 91 6.12 0.57 8.96
CA VAL A 91 4.68 0.26 9.04
C VAL A 91 4.35 -0.47 10.34
N VAL A 92 5.16 -1.47 10.71
CA VAL A 92 4.98 -2.26 11.94
C VAL A 92 5.22 -1.42 13.20
N GLU A 93 6.32 -0.67 13.26
CA GLU A 93 6.64 0.20 14.41
C GLU A 93 5.57 1.26 14.66
N ARG A 94 4.90 1.72 13.62
CA ARG A 94 3.79 2.68 13.73
C ARG A 94 2.43 2.01 13.99
N GLY A 95 2.39 0.68 14.08
CA GLY A 95 1.17 -0.09 14.34
C GLY A 95 0.16 -0.10 13.18
N ALA A 96 0.58 0.30 11.98
CA ALA A 96 -0.31 0.41 10.82
C ALA A 96 -0.34 -0.85 9.95
N GLY A 97 0.29 -1.94 10.38
CA GLY A 97 0.29 -3.17 9.64
C GLY A 97 1.19 -4.25 10.23
N LEU A 98 1.32 -5.33 9.48
CA LEU A 98 2.13 -6.48 9.80
C LEU A 98 3.17 -6.73 8.69
N ARG A 99 4.28 -7.36 9.07
CA ARG A 99 5.33 -7.80 8.16
C ARG A 99 5.45 -9.32 8.21
N LEU A 100 5.50 -9.94 7.05
CA LEU A 100 5.85 -11.35 6.88
C LEU A 100 7.01 -11.47 5.88
N THR A 101 7.53 -12.67 5.72
CA THR A 101 8.58 -12.97 4.73
C THR A 101 8.01 -13.77 3.55
N ALA A 102 8.75 -13.85 2.46
CA ALA A 102 8.36 -14.65 1.31
C ALA A 102 8.25 -16.16 1.63
N ASP A 103 8.92 -16.61 2.69
CA ASP A 103 8.89 -18.01 3.14
C ASP A 103 7.70 -18.32 4.05
N SER A 104 6.98 -17.32 4.52
CA SER A 104 5.81 -17.51 5.38
C SER A 104 4.81 -18.48 4.74
N SER A 105 4.21 -19.30 5.58
CA SER A 105 3.19 -20.27 5.18
C SER A 105 1.84 -19.62 4.87
N VAL A 106 0.99 -20.32 4.15
CA VAL A 106 -0.40 -19.90 3.91
C VAL A 106 -1.16 -19.65 5.22
N ALA A 107 -0.91 -20.46 6.25
CA ALA A 107 -1.55 -20.31 7.56
C ALA A 107 -1.12 -19.01 8.27
N GLU A 108 0.18 -18.68 8.26
CA GLU A 108 0.68 -17.42 8.82
C GLU A 108 0.14 -16.19 8.08
N ILE A 109 0.07 -16.27 6.77
CA ILE A 109 -0.51 -15.19 5.96
C ILE A 109 -2.00 -15.03 6.29
N ARG A 110 -2.75 -16.13 6.39
CA ARG A 110 -4.18 -16.10 6.74
C ARG A 110 -4.42 -15.48 8.10
N GLU A 111 -3.61 -15.83 9.09
CA GLU A 111 -3.71 -15.25 10.43
C GLU A 111 -3.42 -13.74 10.40
N ALA A 112 -2.39 -13.31 9.70
CA ALA A 112 -2.06 -11.89 9.56
C ALA A 112 -3.20 -11.12 8.88
N LEU A 113 -3.78 -11.65 7.80
CA LEU A 113 -4.94 -11.06 7.12
C LEU A 113 -6.14 -10.97 8.06
N SER A 114 -6.43 -12.04 8.81
CA SER A 114 -7.54 -12.07 9.77
C SER A 114 -7.36 -11.02 10.87
N ARG A 115 -6.16 -10.89 11.42
CA ARG A 115 -5.83 -9.87 12.42
C ARG A 115 -6.02 -8.45 11.88
N LEU A 116 -5.51 -8.16 10.70
CA LEU A 116 -5.66 -6.84 10.06
C LEU A 116 -7.11 -6.48 9.77
N LEU A 117 -7.95 -7.46 9.47
CA LEU A 117 -9.39 -7.26 9.23
C LEU A 117 -10.20 -7.06 10.51
N ASN A 118 -9.80 -7.69 11.63
CA ASN A 118 -10.61 -7.75 12.84
C ASN A 118 -10.08 -6.89 14.00
N GLU A 119 -8.79 -6.56 14.04
CA GLU A 119 -8.20 -5.71 15.08
C GLU A 119 -8.25 -4.23 14.66
N ALA A 120 -9.18 -3.47 15.24
CA ALA A 120 -9.41 -2.06 14.91
C ALA A 120 -8.17 -1.16 15.10
N ALA A 121 -7.26 -1.55 15.98
CA ALA A 121 -6.04 -0.80 16.28
C ALA A 121 -5.17 -0.54 15.03
N PHE A 122 -5.11 -1.48 14.08
CA PHE A 122 -4.37 -1.31 12.84
C PHE A 122 -4.98 -0.22 11.95
N THR A 123 -6.30 -0.23 11.80
CA THR A 123 -7.03 0.79 11.03
C THR A 123 -6.93 2.17 11.68
N GLU A 124 -7.00 2.25 13.00
CA GLU A 124 -6.84 3.51 13.74
C GLU A 124 -5.44 4.09 13.56
N SER A 125 -4.41 3.25 13.63
CA SER A 125 -3.03 3.67 13.41
C SER A 125 -2.79 4.10 11.96
N ALA A 126 -3.30 3.35 10.98
CA ALA A 126 -3.22 3.73 9.57
C ALA A 126 -3.92 5.07 9.31
N ARG A 127 -5.06 5.32 9.93
CA ARG A 127 -5.79 6.59 9.84
C ARG A 127 -4.98 7.76 10.42
N ARG A 128 -4.42 7.61 11.61
CA ARG A 128 -3.58 8.65 12.23
C ARG A 128 -2.39 9.02 11.35
N LEU A 129 -1.70 8.01 10.84
CA LEU A 129 -0.56 8.21 9.95
C LEU A 129 -0.97 8.88 8.64
N GLY A 130 -2.03 8.40 8.01
CA GLY A 130 -2.52 8.95 6.75
C GLY A 130 -2.96 10.41 6.88
N THR A 131 -3.61 10.78 7.98
CA THR A 131 -3.97 12.16 8.28
C THR A 131 -2.71 13.02 8.43
N ALA A 132 -1.73 12.59 9.23
CA ALA A 132 -0.48 13.32 9.42
C ALA A 132 0.28 13.51 8.09
N ILE A 133 0.38 12.47 7.26
CA ILE A 133 1.03 12.54 5.94
C ILE A 133 0.32 13.57 5.04
N THR A 134 -1.01 13.57 5.05
CA THR A 134 -1.80 14.47 4.20
C THR A 134 -1.70 15.92 4.68
N GLU A 135 -1.71 16.16 5.99
CA GLU A 135 -1.51 17.49 6.58
C GLU A 135 -0.12 18.02 6.28
N GLU A 136 0.93 17.19 6.47
CA GLU A 136 2.31 17.58 6.18
C GLU A 136 2.52 17.88 4.70
N ALA A 137 1.88 17.14 3.79
CA ALA A 137 1.91 17.42 2.35
C ALA A 137 1.18 18.72 1.97
N GLN A 138 0.17 19.13 2.73
CA GLN A 138 -0.54 20.41 2.53
C GLN A 138 0.25 21.60 3.11
N ASP A 139 1.00 21.42 4.17
CA ASP A 139 1.85 22.42 4.80
C ASP A 139 3.16 22.70 4.05
N ILE A 140 3.51 21.90 3.04
CA ILE A 140 4.66 22.19 2.19
C ILE A 140 4.34 23.42 1.32
N HIS A 141 4.65 24.61 1.85
CA HIS A 141 4.67 25.90 1.14
C HIS A 141 5.65 25.91 -0.06
N THR A 142 6.36 24.83 -0.31
CA THR A 142 7.37 24.71 -1.37
C THR A 142 6.81 24.99 -2.76
N VAL A 143 5.57 24.61 -3.04
CA VAL A 143 4.94 24.90 -4.33
C VAL A 143 4.63 26.40 -4.43
N ALA A 144 4.09 27.01 -3.37
CA ALA A 144 3.78 28.43 -3.33
C ALA A 144 5.07 29.29 -3.36
N GLU A 145 6.15 28.87 -2.70
CA GLU A 145 7.45 29.53 -2.81
C GLU A 145 8.07 29.40 -4.20
N LEU A 146 7.98 28.24 -4.84
CA LEU A 146 8.46 28.05 -6.22
C LEU A 146 7.64 28.88 -7.21
N GLU A 147 6.33 28.99 -7.04
CA GLU A 147 5.47 29.84 -7.85
C GLU A 147 5.77 31.36 -7.66
N LEU A 148 6.05 31.76 -6.42
CA LEU A 148 6.50 33.13 -6.12
C LEU A 148 7.87 33.45 -6.73
N LEU A 149 8.82 32.55 -6.65
CA LEU A 149 10.15 32.69 -7.26
C LEU A 149 10.08 32.71 -8.79
N ALA A 150 9.26 31.87 -9.40
CA ALA A 150 9.02 31.84 -10.83
C ALA A 150 8.37 33.16 -11.31
N SER A 151 7.41 33.71 -10.56
CA SER A 151 6.70 34.96 -10.87
C SER A 151 7.62 36.20 -10.77
N SER A 152 8.52 36.20 -9.77
CA SER A 152 9.46 37.30 -9.56
C SER A 152 10.57 37.31 -10.62
N SER A 153 11.00 36.17 -11.14
CA SER A 153 12.01 36.07 -12.20
C SER A 153 11.46 36.57 -13.56
N VAL A 154 10.18 36.36 -13.84
CA VAL A 154 9.53 36.85 -15.07
C VAL A 154 9.32 38.34 -15.05
N ALA A 155 9.08 38.93 -13.88
CA ALA A 155 8.93 40.40 -13.74
C ALA A 155 10.27 41.14 -13.97
N SER A 156 11.40 40.54 -13.55
CA SER A 156 12.73 41.13 -13.73
C SER A 156 13.22 41.06 -15.18
N ALA A 157 12.73 40.13 -16.00
CA ALA A 157 13.12 39.96 -17.40
C ALA A 157 12.41 40.92 -18.39
N LYS A 158 11.35 41.63 -17.95
CA LYS A 158 10.58 42.59 -18.77
C LYS A 158 10.95 44.08 -18.59
N GLY A 159 12.00 44.36 -17.79
CA GLY A 159 12.42 45.69 -17.42
C GLY A 159 13.73 46.19 -18.09
N HIS A 160 14.10 45.63 -19.27
CA HIS A 160 15.22 46.18 -20.09
C HIS A 160 14.78 46.37 -21.52
#